data_5644921b698473281f1969d75b469807
#
_entry.id   5644921b698473281f1969d75b469807
#
_cell.length_a   1.000
_cell.length_b   1.000
_cell.length_c   1.000
_cell.angle_alpha   90.00
_cell.angle_beta   90.00
_cell.angle_gamma   90.00
#
_symmetry.space_group_name_H-M   'P 1'
#
loop_
_entity.id
_entity.type
_entity.pdbx_description
1 polymer ?
#
loop_
_entity_poly.entity_id
_entity_poly.type
_entity_poly.pdbx_seq_one_letter_code
_entity_poly.pdbx_strand_id
1 'polypeptide(L)'
;MTDEHGKQALRPTAGGMVTISVADEIVRLKSTPEWESGIRHAVSLIKNAALNILLMVLKKGARLHEHRTKSPVAVHVVSGSIRFSAGAERIISAGEMVGIDQNVAHSVEAMEESAILLVTAIV
;
A
#
# COMPACT_ATOMS: atom_id res chain seq x y z
N MET A 1 -0.16 18.00 0.77
CA MET A 1 -1.62 17.81 0.76
C MET A 1 -1.95 16.45 1.33
N THR A 2 -2.98 16.34 2.12
CA THR A 2 -3.41 15.06 2.68
C THR A 2 -4.75 14.65 2.09
N ASP A 3 -5.00 13.34 1.96
CA ASP A 3 -6.30 12.81 1.57
C ASP A 3 -7.20 12.66 2.80
N GLU A 4 -8.40 12.11 2.61
CA GLU A 4 -9.40 11.93 3.67
C GLU A 4 -8.93 11.03 4.82
N HIS A 5 -7.86 10.24 4.62
CA HIS A 5 -7.29 9.35 5.63
C HIS A 5 -6.05 9.94 6.29
N GLY A 6 -5.76 11.22 6.05
CA GLY A 6 -4.57 11.88 6.57
C GLY A 6 -3.29 11.51 5.82
N LYS A 7 -3.38 10.82 4.71
CA LYS A 7 -2.23 10.41 3.91
C LYS A 7 -1.84 11.52 2.95
N GLN A 8 -0.54 11.71 2.79
CA GLN A 8 -0.03 12.70 1.85
C GLN A 8 -0.09 12.15 0.43
N ALA A 9 -0.61 12.94 -0.50
CA ALA A 9 -0.67 12.57 -1.91
C ALA A 9 0.37 13.37 -2.68
N LEU A 10 1.14 12.70 -3.55
CA LEU A 10 2.04 13.31 -4.48
C LEU A 10 1.29 13.70 -5.76
N ARG A 11 1.70 14.79 -6.39
CA ARG A 11 1.04 15.28 -7.59
C ARG A 11 1.96 15.17 -8.80
N PRO A 12 1.39 14.94 -9.99
CA PRO A 12 2.18 15.01 -11.23
C PRO A 12 2.84 16.38 -11.37
N THR A 13 4.02 16.40 -11.98
CA THR A 13 4.71 17.63 -12.34
C THR A 13 3.98 18.31 -13.50
N ALA A 14 4.39 19.55 -13.80
CA ALA A 14 3.92 20.22 -15.01
C ALA A 14 4.18 19.33 -16.22
N GLY A 15 3.22 19.20 -17.12
CA GLY A 15 3.28 18.29 -18.24
C GLY A 15 2.67 16.91 -17.97
N GLY A 16 2.08 16.72 -16.79
CA GLY A 16 1.32 15.50 -16.52
C GLY A 16 2.15 14.27 -16.15
N MET A 17 3.42 14.46 -15.80
CA MET A 17 4.32 13.35 -15.46
C MET A 17 4.93 13.56 -14.08
N VAL A 18 5.04 12.47 -13.31
CA VAL A 18 5.76 12.46 -12.04
C VAL A 18 6.66 11.23 -12.03
N THR A 19 7.87 11.39 -11.48
CA THR A 19 8.77 10.26 -11.22
C THR A 19 8.95 10.14 -9.72
N ILE A 20 8.93 8.90 -9.23
CA ILE A 20 8.96 8.62 -7.80
C ILE A 20 9.98 7.53 -7.55
N SER A 21 10.87 7.76 -6.58
CA SER A 21 11.71 6.69 -6.06
C SER A 21 10.98 6.01 -4.92
N VAL A 22 10.52 4.80 -5.14
CA VAL A 22 9.82 4.04 -4.10
C VAL A 22 10.74 3.79 -2.91
N ALA A 23 12.01 3.51 -3.16
CA ALA A 23 12.99 3.30 -2.08
C ALA A 23 13.13 4.55 -1.20
N ASP A 24 13.21 5.73 -1.79
CA ASP A 24 13.31 6.98 -1.03
C ASP A 24 12.03 7.26 -0.24
N GLU A 25 10.88 6.95 -0.80
CA GLU A 25 9.61 7.15 -0.11
C GLU A 25 9.47 6.20 1.09
N ILE A 26 9.98 4.98 1.00
CA ILE A 26 10.01 4.05 2.13
C ILE A 26 10.85 4.64 3.26
N VAL A 27 12.03 5.15 2.96
CA VAL A 27 12.90 5.79 3.96
C VAL A 27 12.18 6.98 4.60
N ARG A 28 11.53 7.80 3.78
CA ARG A 28 10.81 8.97 4.28
C ARG A 28 9.68 8.58 5.22
N LEU A 29 8.88 7.58 4.87
CA LEU A 29 7.79 7.11 5.72
C LEU A 29 8.29 6.58 7.07
N LYS A 30 9.42 5.89 7.07
CA LYS A 30 10.00 5.33 8.29
C LYS A 30 10.73 6.37 9.14
N SER A 31 10.85 7.59 8.67
CA SER A 31 11.54 8.68 9.38
C SER A 31 10.56 9.64 10.04
N THR A 32 9.32 9.23 10.24
CA THR A 32 8.26 10.08 10.79
C THR A 32 7.87 9.66 12.19
N PRO A 33 7.34 10.60 13.01
CA PRO A 33 6.80 10.24 14.32
C PRO A 33 5.63 9.25 14.23
N GLU A 34 4.84 9.31 13.16
CA GLU A 34 3.72 8.41 12.93
C GLU A 34 4.19 6.96 12.80
N TRP A 35 5.34 6.76 12.18
CA TRP A 35 5.94 5.43 12.10
C TRP A 35 6.48 4.97 13.45
N GLU A 36 7.15 5.85 14.18
CA GLU A 36 7.75 5.49 15.46
C GLU A 36 6.70 5.08 16.50
N SER A 37 5.58 5.78 16.55
CA SER A 37 4.53 5.54 17.53
C SER A 37 3.45 4.56 17.07
N GLY A 38 3.41 4.25 15.77
CA GLY A 38 2.37 3.42 15.18
C GLY A 38 2.87 2.07 14.72
N ILE A 39 1.98 1.34 14.05
CA ILE A 39 2.27 0.03 13.48
C ILE A 39 2.33 0.06 11.95
N ARG A 40 1.88 1.16 11.35
CA ARG A 40 1.89 1.35 9.89
C ARG A 40 1.87 2.83 9.55
N HIS A 41 2.31 3.13 8.35
CA HIS A 41 2.25 4.49 7.81
C HIS A 41 2.16 4.39 6.29
N ALA A 42 1.44 5.32 5.66
CA ALA A 42 1.19 5.25 4.23
C ALA A 42 1.17 6.61 3.56
N VAL A 43 1.41 6.61 2.26
CA VAL A 43 1.31 7.80 1.41
C VAL A 43 0.75 7.39 0.06
N SER A 44 -0.13 8.21 -0.52
CA SER A 44 -0.56 8.03 -1.91
C SER A 44 0.54 8.58 -2.82
N LEU A 45 1.15 7.70 -3.60
CA LEU A 45 2.19 8.09 -4.55
C LEU A 45 1.59 8.72 -5.80
N ILE A 46 0.54 8.11 -6.31
CA ILE A 46 -0.19 8.59 -7.49
C ILE A 46 -1.66 8.50 -7.15
N LYS A 47 -2.38 9.61 -7.34
CA LYS A 47 -3.81 9.64 -7.10
C LYS A 47 -4.46 10.58 -8.10
N ASN A 48 -5.29 10.04 -8.96
CA ASN A 48 -6.05 10.80 -9.95
C ASN A 48 -7.45 10.21 -10.09
N ALA A 49 -8.19 10.60 -11.12
CA ALA A 49 -9.58 10.18 -11.29
C ALA A 49 -9.74 8.68 -11.56
N ALA A 50 -8.68 8.00 -12.02
CA ALA A 50 -8.76 6.61 -12.47
C ALA A 50 -7.89 5.64 -11.70
N LEU A 51 -6.88 6.14 -10.99
CA LEU A 51 -5.83 5.29 -10.41
C LEU A 51 -5.37 5.84 -9.06
N ASN A 52 -5.24 4.95 -8.09
CA ASN A 52 -4.60 5.26 -6.81
C ASN A 52 -3.49 4.23 -6.57
N ILE A 53 -2.28 4.71 -6.36
CA ILE A 53 -1.16 3.88 -5.95
C ILE A 53 -0.70 4.34 -4.58
N LEU A 54 -0.91 3.49 -3.58
CA LEU A 54 -0.60 3.75 -2.19
C LEU A 54 0.62 2.95 -1.78
N LEU A 55 1.60 3.61 -1.18
CA LEU A 55 2.72 2.93 -0.53
C LEU A 55 2.44 2.84 0.96
N MET A 56 2.55 1.65 1.51
CA MET A 56 2.35 1.42 2.94
C MET A 56 3.54 0.67 3.52
N VAL A 57 4.06 1.16 4.64
CA VAL A 57 5.05 0.45 5.44
C VAL A 57 4.36 -0.13 6.67
N LEU A 58 4.73 -1.36 7.02
CA LEU A 58 4.09 -2.16 8.07
C LEU A 58 5.15 -2.73 8.99
N LYS A 59 4.94 -2.60 10.30
CA LYS A 59 5.77 -3.30 11.27
C LYS A 59 5.37 -4.77 11.32
N LYS A 60 6.28 -5.62 11.79
CA LYS A 60 5.99 -7.05 11.98
C LYS A 60 4.74 -7.21 12.83
N GLY A 61 3.82 -8.05 12.39
CA GLY A 61 2.57 -8.32 13.09
C GLY A 61 1.44 -7.33 12.81
N ALA A 62 1.70 -6.25 12.08
CA ALA A 62 0.65 -5.31 11.71
C ALA A 62 -0.39 -5.99 10.82
N ARG A 63 -1.65 -5.67 11.05
CA ARG A 63 -2.76 -6.28 10.34
C ARG A 63 -3.62 -5.24 9.65
N LEU A 64 -4.03 -5.54 8.43
CA LEU A 64 -5.13 -4.86 7.76
C LEU A 64 -6.32 -5.81 7.84
N HIS A 65 -7.35 -5.40 8.57
CA HIS A 65 -8.51 -6.25 8.83
C HIS A 65 -9.27 -6.58 7.55
N GLU A 66 -10.03 -7.67 7.59
CA GLU A 66 -10.81 -8.10 6.43
C GLU A 66 -11.73 -6.99 5.96
N HIS A 67 -11.70 -6.73 4.67
CA HIS A 67 -12.57 -5.75 4.02
C HIS A 67 -12.76 -6.12 2.54
N ARG A 68 -13.68 -5.44 1.90
CA ARG A 68 -13.98 -5.58 0.48
C ARG A 68 -13.80 -4.23 -0.18
N THR A 69 -13.38 -4.24 -1.44
CA THR A 69 -13.28 -3.02 -2.23
C THR A 69 -14.19 -3.14 -3.45
N LYS A 70 -14.67 -2.01 -3.93
CA LYS A 70 -15.52 -1.96 -5.14
C LYS A 70 -14.71 -2.13 -6.41
N SER A 71 -13.41 -1.93 -6.32
CA SER A 71 -12.50 -1.99 -7.47
C SER A 71 -11.53 -3.15 -7.32
N PRO A 72 -11.03 -3.70 -8.41
CA PRO A 72 -9.91 -4.64 -8.35
C PRO A 72 -8.70 -3.96 -7.70
N VAL A 73 -7.90 -4.74 -6.99
CA VAL A 73 -6.69 -4.27 -6.30
C VAL A 73 -5.54 -5.19 -6.64
N ALA A 74 -4.37 -4.62 -6.90
CA ALA A 74 -3.12 -5.37 -6.95
C ALA A 74 -2.27 -4.96 -5.76
N VAL A 75 -1.70 -5.93 -5.07
CA VAL A 75 -0.77 -5.70 -3.96
C VAL A 75 0.59 -6.25 -4.36
N HIS A 76 1.58 -5.37 -4.39
CA HIS A 76 2.96 -5.71 -4.71
C HIS A 76 3.82 -5.56 -3.46
N VAL A 77 4.53 -6.61 -3.08
CA VAL A 77 5.44 -6.56 -1.94
C VAL A 77 6.80 -6.05 -2.42
N VAL A 78 7.18 -4.86 -1.97
CA VAL A 78 8.46 -4.24 -2.31
C VAL A 78 9.57 -4.83 -1.45
N SER A 79 9.30 -4.98 -0.15
CA SER A 79 10.25 -5.58 0.80
C SER A 79 9.48 -6.30 1.89
N GLY A 80 10.11 -7.28 2.51
CA GLY A 80 9.50 -8.08 3.55
C GLY A 80 8.63 -9.20 3.02
N SER A 81 7.65 -9.60 3.82
CA SER A 81 6.68 -10.64 3.44
C SER A 81 5.37 -10.44 4.21
N ILE A 82 4.28 -10.75 3.55
CA ILE A 82 2.93 -10.65 4.13
C ILE A 82 2.19 -11.97 3.98
N ARG A 83 1.28 -12.23 4.92
CA ARG A 83 0.27 -13.28 4.77
C ARG A 83 -0.98 -12.61 4.21
N PHE A 84 -1.39 -13.07 3.05
CA PHE A 84 -2.55 -12.54 2.35
C PHE A 84 -3.66 -13.58 2.37
N SER A 85 -4.86 -13.20 2.82
CA SER A 85 -6.00 -14.10 2.96
C SER A 85 -7.19 -13.57 2.16
N ALA A 86 -7.68 -14.40 1.24
CA ALA A 86 -8.85 -14.08 0.40
C ALA A 86 -9.54 -15.41 0.06
N GLY A 87 -10.16 -16.05 1.06
CA GLY A 87 -10.68 -17.43 0.94
C GLY A 87 -9.59 -18.47 1.06
N ALA A 88 -8.40 -18.20 0.55
CA ALA A 88 -7.20 -19.02 0.72
C ALA A 88 -6.10 -18.13 1.27
N GLU A 89 -5.13 -18.72 1.94
CA GLU A 89 -3.98 -17.97 2.45
C GLU A 89 -2.76 -18.19 1.56
N ARG A 90 -1.99 -17.12 1.36
CA ARG A 90 -0.73 -17.16 0.62
C ARG A 90 0.27 -16.25 1.31
N ILE A 91 1.53 -16.68 1.33
CA ILE A 91 2.64 -15.80 1.74
C ILE A 91 3.16 -15.15 0.47
N ILE A 92 3.17 -13.83 0.47
CA ILE A 92 3.65 -13.01 -0.65
C ILE A 92 4.94 -12.35 -0.17
N SER A 93 6.02 -12.61 -0.87
CA SER A 93 7.36 -12.11 -0.51
C SER A 93 7.82 -11.02 -1.46
N ALA A 94 8.91 -10.34 -1.09
CA ALA A 94 9.47 -9.25 -1.88
C ALA A 94 9.60 -9.62 -3.35
N GLY A 95 9.12 -8.75 -4.23
CA GLY A 95 9.12 -8.95 -5.67
C GLY A 95 7.88 -9.67 -6.21
N GLU A 96 7.03 -10.18 -5.33
CA GLU A 96 5.80 -10.86 -5.73
C GLU A 96 4.59 -9.94 -5.59
N MET A 97 3.52 -10.27 -6.30
CA MET A 97 2.28 -9.52 -6.21
C MET A 97 1.08 -10.46 -6.24
N VAL A 98 -0.03 -9.96 -5.70
CA VAL A 98 -1.31 -10.66 -5.75
C VAL A 98 -2.36 -9.69 -6.30
N GLY A 99 -3.23 -10.19 -7.17
CA GLY A 99 -4.36 -9.44 -7.69
C GLY A 99 -5.66 -9.98 -7.11
N ILE A 100 -6.58 -9.07 -6.80
CA ILE A 100 -7.88 -9.43 -6.24
C ILE A 100 -8.98 -8.76 -7.04
N ASP A 101 -10.00 -9.52 -7.38
CA ASP A 101 -11.18 -8.97 -8.04
C ASP A 101 -12.00 -8.10 -7.08
N GLN A 102 -12.85 -7.28 -7.66
CA GLN A 102 -13.77 -6.45 -6.88
C GLN A 102 -14.64 -7.31 -5.98
N ASN A 103 -14.99 -6.78 -4.82
CA ASN A 103 -15.89 -7.38 -3.84
C ASN A 103 -15.40 -8.70 -3.22
N VAL A 104 -14.14 -9.05 -3.37
CA VAL A 104 -13.55 -10.20 -2.69
C VAL A 104 -13.02 -9.76 -1.32
N ALA A 105 -13.51 -10.39 -0.27
CA ALA A 105 -13.05 -10.11 1.09
C ALA A 105 -11.60 -10.56 1.25
N HIS A 106 -10.77 -9.69 1.80
CA HIS A 106 -9.35 -9.98 1.96
C HIS A 106 -8.76 -9.29 3.19
N SER A 107 -7.69 -9.86 3.69
CA SER A 107 -6.94 -9.32 4.83
C SER A 107 -5.46 -9.54 4.64
N VAL A 108 -4.66 -8.78 5.39
CA VAL A 108 -3.20 -8.82 5.30
C VAL A 108 -2.61 -8.81 6.70
N GLU A 109 -1.55 -9.59 6.89
CA GLU A 109 -0.74 -9.55 8.10
C GLU A 109 0.73 -9.49 7.69
N ALA A 110 1.48 -8.53 8.22
CA ALA A 110 2.92 -8.45 7.97
C ALA A 110 3.65 -9.52 8.78
N MET A 111 4.32 -10.43 8.11
CA MET A 111 5.08 -11.50 8.74
C MET A 111 6.42 -10.99 9.27
N GLU A 112 6.90 -9.92 8.69
CA GLU A 112 8.08 -9.15 9.09
C GLU A 112 7.83 -7.70 8.71
N GLU A 113 8.71 -6.78 9.07
CA GLU A 113 8.59 -5.41 8.62
C GLU A 113 8.57 -5.39 7.09
N SER A 114 7.58 -4.73 6.51
CA SER A 114 7.31 -4.84 5.07
C SER A 114 6.92 -3.51 4.48
N ALA A 115 7.16 -3.37 3.18
CA ALA A 115 6.66 -2.26 2.38
C ALA A 115 5.87 -2.84 1.21
N ILE A 116 4.66 -2.35 1.02
CA ILE A 116 3.76 -2.82 -0.04
C ILE A 116 3.22 -1.66 -0.85
N LEU A 117 2.96 -1.93 -2.13
CA LEU A 117 2.24 -1.02 -3.01
C LEU A 117 0.84 -1.58 -3.23
N LEU A 118 -0.16 -0.75 -3.02
CA LEU A 118 -1.55 -1.10 -3.33
C LEU A 118 -1.96 -0.28 -4.54
N VAL A 119 -2.27 -0.97 -5.62
CA VAL A 119 -2.68 -0.36 -6.89
C VAL A 119 -4.16 -0.59 -7.04
N THR A 120 -4.94 0.49 -7.02
CA THR A 120 -6.41 0.41 -7.08
C THR A 120 -6.91 1.22 -8.24
N ALA A 121 -7.69 0.58 -9.11
CA ALA A 121 -8.42 1.28 -10.15
C ALA A 121 -9.61 1.98 -9.50
N ILE A 122 -9.89 3.21 -9.92
CA ILE A 122 -11.05 3.95 -9.44
C ILE A 122 -12.14 3.83 -10.51
N VAL A 123 -13.25 3.26 -10.13
CA VAL A 123 -14.39 3.02 -11.02
C VAL A 123 -15.64 3.75 -10.53
#